data_a36e9b708c08eed1482822c9f9b8ab25
#
_entry.id   a36e9b708c08eed1482822c9f9b8ab25
#
_cell.length_a   1.000
_cell.length_b   1.000
_cell.length_c   1.000
_cell.angle_alpha   90.00
_cell.angle_beta   90.00
_cell.angle_gamma   90.00
#
_symmetry.space_group_name_H-M   'P 1'
#
loop_
_entity.id
_entity.type
_entity.pdbx_description
1 polymer ?
#
loop_
_entity_poly.entity_id
_entity_poly.type
_entity_poly.pdbx_seq_one_letter_code
_entity_poly.pdbx_strand_id
1 'polypeptide(L)' 'MFKVLIIACTILPYPRGEILNTKCYSVTDQWQPSVHGYESKKQCLKRVDTITTSIRKNFDLLYLKKYHCKKTGSFL' A
#
# COMPACT_ATOMS: atom_id res chain seq x y z
N MET A 1 3.61 11.25 13.66
CA MET A 1 2.95 11.26 12.36
C MET A 1 2.77 9.84 11.84
N PHE A 2 1.95 9.68 10.84
CA PHE A 2 1.60 8.35 10.32
C PHE A 2 1.68 8.34 8.80
N LYS A 3 2.44 7.41 8.29
CA LYS A 3 2.66 7.28 6.85
C LYS A 3 1.92 6.06 6.31
N VAL A 4 1.31 6.22 5.14
CA VAL A 4 0.67 5.10 4.46
C VAL A 4 1.73 4.11 4.00
N LEU A 5 1.55 2.85 4.37
CA LEU A 5 2.40 1.76 3.91
C LEU A 5 1.52 0.72 3.26
N ILE A 6 1.68 0.59 1.95
CA ILE A 6 0.91 -0.38 1.16
C ILE A 6 1.88 -1.12 0.26
N ILE A 7 1.82 -2.44 0.32
CA ILE A 7 2.60 -3.30 -0.57
C ILE A 7 1.63 -4.15 -1.35
N ALA A 8 1.65 -4.00 -2.66
CA ALA A 8 0.84 -4.77 -3.58
C ALA A 8 1.73 -5.68 -4.42
N CYS A 9 1.30 -6.90 -4.61
CA CYS A 9 2.06 -7.90 -5.35
C CYS A 9 1.26 -8.37 -6.55
N THR A 10 1.97 -8.72 -7.63
CA THR A 10 1.32 -9.23 -8.83
C THR A 10 0.97 -10.71 -8.65
N ILE A 11 -0.18 -11.08 -9.20
CA ILE A 11 -0.58 -12.47 -9.32
C ILE A 11 -0.36 -12.85 -10.77
N LEU A 12 0.64 -13.71 -11.02
CA LEU A 12 0.92 -14.16 -12.37
C LEU A 12 0.50 -15.62 -12.50
N PRO A 13 -0.57 -15.90 -13.23
CA PRO A 13 -0.98 -17.26 -13.44
C PRO A 13 -0.05 -17.94 -14.45
N TYR A 14 0.75 -18.88 -13.98
CA TYR A 14 1.55 -19.71 -14.86
C TYR A 14 0.89 -21.08 -15.00
N PRO A 15 0.43 -21.40 -16.18
CA PRO A 15 -0.33 -22.62 -16.38
C PRO A 15 0.51 -23.89 -16.23
N ARG A 16 1.82 -23.77 -16.12
CA ARG A 16 2.72 -24.94 -16.07
C ARG A 16 3.24 -25.27 -14.67
N GLY A 17 2.73 -24.61 -13.66
CA GLY A 17 3.18 -24.87 -12.31
C GLY A 17 4.63 -24.46 -12.02
N GLU A 18 5.18 -23.61 -12.84
CA GLU A 18 6.51 -23.07 -12.61
C GLU A 18 6.50 -22.11 -11.43
N ILE A 19 7.69 -21.89 -10.87
CA ILE A 19 7.83 -20.94 -9.75
C ILE A 19 7.40 -19.56 -10.22
N LEU A 20 6.41 -19.02 -9.55
CA LEU A 20 5.88 -17.71 -9.88
C LEU A 20 6.86 -16.63 -9.48
N ASN A 21 7.25 -15.81 -10.44
CA ASN A 21 8.02 -14.59 -10.14
C ASN A 21 7.07 -13.52 -9.69
N THR A 22 6.70 -13.58 -8.42
CA THR A 22 5.82 -12.59 -7.83
C THR A 22 6.62 -11.31 -7.60
N LYS A 23 6.16 -10.20 -8.17
CA LYS A 23 6.78 -8.90 -7.95
C LYS A 23 5.91 -8.08 -7.03
N CYS A 24 6.54 -7.50 -6.02
CA CYS A 24 5.84 -6.66 -5.07
C CYS A 24 6.30 -5.21 -5.21
N TYR A 25 5.36 -4.31 -5.07
CA TYR A 25 5.59 -2.88 -5.23
C TYR A 25 5.12 -2.13 -3.99
N SER A 26 5.90 -1.15 -3.58
CA SER A 26 5.47 -0.22 -2.55
C SER A 26 4.66 0.89 -3.22
N VAL A 27 3.43 1.07 -2.75
CA VAL A 27 2.55 2.10 -3.28
C VAL A 27 2.82 3.40 -2.56
N THR A 28 3.13 4.45 -3.32
CA THR A 28 3.42 5.77 -2.77
C THR A 28 2.15 6.60 -2.74
N ASP A 29 1.87 7.20 -1.59
CA ASP A 29 0.76 8.14 -1.46
C ASP A 29 1.24 9.53 -1.89
N GLN A 30 0.80 9.98 -3.06
CA GLN A 30 1.17 11.28 -3.60
C GLN A 30 0.45 12.43 -2.92
N TRP A 31 -0.56 12.14 -2.13
CA TRP A 31 -1.39 13.17 -1.49
C TRP A 31 -1.00 13.43 -0.05
N GLN A 32 0.05 12.77 0.43
CA GLN A 32 0.49 12.99 1.81
C GLN A 32 0.99 14.43 1.99
N PRO A 33 0.63 15.08 3.11
CA PRO A 33 0.98 16.49 3.31
C PRO A 33 2.45 16.75 3.59
N SER A 34 3.20 15.72 3.97
CA SER A 34 4.63 15.85 4.22
C SER A 34 5.33 14.51 3.99
N VAL A 35 6.66 14.52 4.03
CA VAL A 35 7.44 13.28 3.91
C VAL A 35 7.19 12.32 5.07
N HIS A 36 6.67 12.83 6.18
CA HIS A 36 6.36 12.01 7.35
C HIS A 36 4.92 11.46 7.34
N GLY A 37 4.12 11.88 6.38
CA GLY A 37 2.74 11.42 6.22
C GLY A 37 1.73 12.32 6.90
N TYR A 38 0.76 11.73 7.55
CA TYR A 38 -0.37 12.44 8.15
C TYR A 38 -0.17 12.64 9.64
N GLU A 39 -0.72 13.73 10.17
CA GLU A 39 -0.62 14.03 11.59
C GLU A 39 -1.40 13.05 12.44
N SER A 40 -2.56 12.61 12.00
CA SER A 40 -3.37 11.68 12.77
C SER A 40 -3.45 10.32 12.11
N LYS A 41 -3.54 9.30 12.97
CA LYS A 41 -3.72 7.92 12.51
C LYS A 41 -5.02 7.76 11.73
N LYS A 42 -6.06 8.49 12.15
CA LYS A 42 -7.36 8.44 11.49
C LYS A 42 -7.28 8.90 10.04
N GLN A 43 -6.57 9.99 9.78
CA GLN A 43 -6.37 10.50 8.42
C GLN A 43 -5.60 9.50 7.58
N CYS A 44 -4.55 8.91 8.16
CA CYS A 44 -3.75 7.91 7.47
C CYS A 44 -4.57 6.66 7.12
N LEU A 45 -5.35 6.16 8.07
CA LEU A 45 -6.20 4.99 7.84
C LEU A 45 -7.25 5.24 6.78
N LYS A 46 -7.79 6.44 6.75
CA LYS A 46 -8.75 6.84 5.71
C LYS A 46 -8.09 6.81 4.32
N ARG A 47 -6.85 7.27 4.24
CA ARG A 47 -6.09 7.24 3.00
C ARG A 47 -5.77 5.81 2.57
N VAL A 48 -5.37 4.97 3.52
CA VAL A 48 -5.13 3.54 3.25
C VAL A 48 -6.38 2.90 2.67
N ASP A 49 -7.53 3.16 3.27
CA ASP A 49 -8.80 2.61 2.80
C ASP A 49 -9.10 3.07 1.37
N THR A 50 -8.91 4.35 1.08
CA THR A 50 -9.15 4.91 -0.25
C THR A 50 -8.26 4.25 -1.30
N ILE A 51 -6.97 4.13 -1.01
CA ILE A 51 -6.01 3.57 -1.95
C ILE A 51 -6.25 2.08 -2.17
N THR A 52 -6.47 1.33 -1.10
CA THR A 52 -6.70 -0.12 -1.22
C THR A 52 -7.99 -0.42 -1.96
N THR A 53 -9.04 0.36 -1.73
CA THR A 53 -10.30 0.21 -2.46
C THR A 53 -10.08 0.45 -3.95
N SER A 54 -9.33 1.49 -4.29
CA SER A 54 -9.01 1.80 -5.69
C SER A 54 -8.23 0.67 -6.34
N ILE A 55 -7.24 0.11 -5.64
CA ILE A 55 -6.45 -1.00 -6.17
C ILE A 55 -7.31 -2.22 -6.43
N ARG A 56 -8.16 -2.58 -5.47
CA ARG A 56 -9.06 -3.74 -5.62
C ARG A 56 -10.05 -3.58 -6.77
N LYS A 57 -10.48 -2.35 -7.00
CA LYS A 57 -11.46 -2.05 -8.04
C LYS A 57 -10.85 -2.03 -9.43
N ASN A 58 -9.63 -1.53 -9.57
CA ASN A 58 -9.03 -1.26 -10.88
C ASN A 58 -7.94 -2.24 -11.31
N PHE A 59 -7.45 -3.07 -10.41
CA PHE A 59 -6.33 -3.97 -10.70
C PHE A 59 -6.63 -5.39 -10.23
N ASP A 60 -7.11 -6.23 -11.14
CA ASP A 60 -7.47 -7.59 -10.81
C ASP A 60 -6.27 -8.49 -10.55
N LEU A 61 -5.12 -8.17 -11.14
CA LEU A 61 -3.92 -8.98 -11.03
C LEU A 61 -2.99 -8.56 -9.88
N LEU A 62 -3.46 -7.64 -9.05
CA LEU A 62 -2.72 -7.21 -7.87
C LEU A 62 -3.46 -7.67 -6.62
N TYR A 63 -2.69 -8.14 -5.65
CA TYR A 63 -3.24 -8.39 -4.33
C TYR A 63 -2.48 -7.57 -3.29
N LEU A 64 -3.16 -7.24 -2.21
CA LEU A 64 -2.58 -6.41 -1.16
C LEU A 64 -1.90 -7.31 -0.13
N LYS A 65 -0.58 -7.24 -0.09
CA LYS A 65 0.19 -8.03 0.86
C LYS A 65 0.24 -7.37 2.23
N LYS A 66 0.43 -6.05 2.25
CA LYS A 66 0.41 -5.25 3.47
C LYS A 66 -0.27 -3.93 3.20
N TYR A 67 -1.04 -3.47 4.16
CA TYR A 67 -1.67 -2.16 4.07
C TYR A 67 -1.97 -1.66 5.48
N HIS A 68 -1.20 -0.69 5.92
CA HIS A 68 -1.38 -0.13 7.25
C HIS A 68 -0.73 1.25 7.33
N CYS A 69 -0.85 1.86 8.50
CA CYS A 69 -0.21 3.14 8.78
C CYS A 69 1.00 2.89 9.67
N LYS A 70 2.14 3.38 9.22
CA LYS A 70 3.38 3.28 9.97
C LYS A 70 3.62 4.59 10.73
N LYS A 71 3.90 4.47 12.01
CA LYS A 71 4.26 5.64 12.81
C LYS A 71 5.64 6.15 12.40
N THR A 72 5.74 7.44 12.11
CA THR A 72 6.98 8.07 11.67
C THR A 72 7.17 9.42 12.35
N GLY A 73 8.35 10.02 12.18
CA GLY A 73 8.59 11.40 12.53
C GLY A 73 8.49 11.75 13.98
N SER A 74 8.93 10.91 14.80
CA SER A 74 8.98 11.25 16.19
C SER A 74 10.17 12.09 16.52
N PHE A 75 10.31 12.62 16.81
CA PHE A 75 11.20 13.26 17.28
C PHE A 75 11.22 13.95 18.04
N LEU A 76 11.62 14.02 18.23
CA LEU A 76 11.84 14.53 19.08
C LEU A 76 11.98 14.29 19.80
#